data_11a3d3c1cdd19e47cb9ac6c9c29f5a89
#
_entry.id   11a3d3c1cdd19e47cb9ac6c9c29f5a89
#
_cell.length_a   1.000
_cell.length_b   1.000
_cell.length_c   1.000
_cell.angle_alpha   90.00
_cell.angle_beta   90.00
_cell.angle_gamma   90.00
#
_symmetry.space_group_name_H-M   'P 1'
#
loop_
_entity.id
_entity.type
_entity.pdbx_description
1 polymer ?
#
loop_
_entity_poly.entity_id
_entity_poly.type
_entity_poly.pdbx_seq_one_letter_code
_entity_poly.pdbx_strand_id
1 'polypeptide(L)'
;YSALKEVIETTGRTHLRQTIAVVGSHSGCGATHIAIALVTTLNYLGISAIYQEKNWSNDLRKTVAQLKHVWEKNGCFFYRNFTGFPKYDSGIEIPEPVAQIMVNDYGCDFSSSCLATADHIIYVCGGALWHRDDAKSKDFLLQNFGNRLHVVANLCDHNSAIYFARTFSQPVY
;
A
#
# COMPACT_ATOMS: atom_id res chain seq x y z
N TYR A 1 -5.30 -8.71 -10.36
CA TYR A 1 -4.33 -9.82 -10.44
C TYR A 1 -3.12 -9.46 -11.32
N SER A 2 -3.30 -8.78 -12.46
CA SER A 2 -2.20 -8.44 -13.39
C SER A 2 -1.25 -7.37 -12.86
N ALA A 3 -1.72 -6.33 -12.19
CA ALA A 3 -0.86 -5.28 -11.62
C ALA A 3 0.04 -5.78 -10.49
N LEU A 4 -0.53 -6.59 -9.60
CA LEU A 4 0.26 -7.26 -8.57
C LEU A 4 1.32 -8.16 -9.20
N LYS A 5 1.00 -8.83 -10.29
CA LYS A 5 1.92 -9.68 -11.04
C LYS A 5 3.03 -8.86 -11.70
N GLU A 6 2.72 -7.72 -12.30
CA GLU A 6 3.69 -6.83 -12.93
C GLU A 6 4.65 -6.21 -11.90
N VAL A 7 4.14 -5.75 -10.75
CA VAL A 7 4.97 -5.30 -9.64
C VAL A 7 5.87 -6.44 -9.14
N ILE A 8 5.34 -7.64 -8.97
CA ILE A 8 6.10 -8.81 -8.52
C ILE A 8 7.18 -9.21 -9.53
N GLU A 9 6.88 -9.23 -10.83
CA GLU A 9 7.85 -9.60 -11.87
C GLU A 9 8.97 -8.57 -12.01
N THR A 10 8.69 -7.29 -11.81
CA THR A 10 9.68 -6.21 -11.86
C THR A 10 10.59 -6.23 -10.63
N THR A 11 10.04 -6.54 -9.44
CA THR A 11 10.78 -6.56 -8.17
C THR A 11 11.63 -7.80 -7.96
N GLY A 12 11.31 -8.92 -8.58
CA GLY A 12 12.05 -10.19 -8.40
C GLY A 12 13.47 -10.23 -8.99
N ARG A 13 13.93 -9.16 -9.65
CA ARG A 13 15.19 -9.19 -10.43
C ARG A 13 16.39 -8.46 -9.81
N THR A 14 16.23 -7.75 -8.71
CA THR A 14 17.34 -7.02 -8.08
C THR A 14 17.45 -7.31 -6.60
N HIS A 15 18.66 -7.58 -6.11
CA HIS A 15 18.98 -7.76 -4.68
C HIS A 15 18.88 -6.46 -3.87
N LEU A 16 18.44 -5.37 -4.46
CA LEU A 16 18.23 -4.09 -3.78
C LEU A 16 16.84 -4.09 -3.15
N ARG A 17 16.77 -3.62 -1.90
CA ARG A 17 15.51 -3.41 -1.18
C ARG A 17 14.64 -2.44 -1.96
N GLN A 18 13.42 -2.83 -2.29
CA GLN A 18 12.45 -1.97 -2.96
C GLN A 18 11.39 -1.46 -1.98
N THR A 19 10.90 -0.27 -2.25
CA THR A 19 9.89 0.40 -1.45
C THR A 19 8.64 0.65 -2.28
N ILE A 20 7.52 0.15 -1.78
CA ILE A 20 6.19 0.39 -2.36
C ILE A 20 5.42 1.30 -1.41
N ALA A 21 4.98 2.46 -1.89
CA ALA A 21 4.06 3.32 -1.15
C ALA A 21 2.62 2.97 -1.52
N VAL A 22 1.76 2.75 -0.53
CA VAL A 22 0.32 2.59 -0.73
C VAL A 22 -0.38 3.81 -0.17
N VAL A 23 -1.17 4.47 -1.01
CA VAL A 23 -1.90 5.70 -0.67
C VAL A 23 -3.34 5.61 -1.15
N GLY A 24 -4.25 6.21 -0.40
CA GLY A 24 -5.68 6.19 -0.68
C GLY A 24 -6.20 7.54 -1.15
N SER A 25 -7.20 7.54 -2.01
CA SER A 25 -7.91 8.74 -2.45
C SER A 25 -8.72 9.39 -1.33
N HIS A 26 -9.25 8.58 -0.42
CA HIS A 26 -10.06 9.01 0.72
C HIS A 26 -10.08 7.94 1.81
N SER A 27 -10.53 8.32 2.99
CA SER A 27 -10.69 7.38 4.11
C SER A 27 -11.72 6.29 3.76
N GLY A 28 -11.37 5.04 4.03
CA GLY A 28 -12.23 3.89 3.71
C GLY A 28 -12.12 3.35 2.29
N CYS A 29 -11.28 3.91 1.41
CA CYS A 29 -11.05 3.34 0.07
C CYS A 29 -10.35 1.97 0.10
N GLY A 30 -9.80 1.55 1.24
CA GLY A 30 -9.18 0.25 1.45
C GLY A 30 -7.67 0.21 1.21
N ALA A 31 -6.97 1.34 1.27
CA ALA A 31 -5.52 1.40 1.11
C ALA A 31 -4.79 0.43 2.04
N THR A 32 -5.10 0.45 3.33
CA THR A 32 -4.53 -0.48 4.33
C THR A 32 -4.81 -1.94 3.99
N HIS A 33 -6.04 -2.25 3.53
CA HIS A 33 -6.39 -3.61 3.12
C HIS A 33 -5.53 -4.08 1.94
N ILE A 34 -5.36 -3.25 0.93
CA ILE A 34 -4.51 -3.55 -0.24
C ILE A 34 -3.05 -3.72 0.18
N ALA A 35 -2.52 -2.87 1.08
CA ALA A 35 -1.16 -2.99 1.57
C ALA A 35 -0.91 -4.31 2.33
N ILE A 36 -1.82 -4.72 3.21
CA ILE A 36 -1.75 -5.99 3.94
C ILE A 36 -1.86 -7.19 2.98
N ALA A 37 -2.79 -7.14 2.03
CA ALA A 37 -2.97 -8.19 1.03
C ALA A 37 -1.72 -8.35 0.15
N LEU A 38 -1.08 -7.24 -0.25
CA LEU A 38 0.14 -7.24 -1.02
C LEU A 38 1.28 -7.94 -0.27
N VAL A 39 1.55 -7.55 0.98
CA VAL A 39 2.59 -8.18 1.81
C VAL A 39 2.33 -9.67 2.00
N THR A 40 1.10 -10.04 2.29
CA THR A 40 0.71 -11.44 2.48
C THR A 40 0.94 -12.26 1.21
N THR A 41 0.58 -11.70 0.06
CA THR A 41 0.75 -12.35 -1.24
C THR A 41 2.23 -12.49 -1.61
N LEU A 42 3.03 -11.43 -1.43
CA LEU A 42 4.47 -11.47 -1.70
C LEU A 42 5.15 -12.56 -0.86
N ASN A 43 4.90 -12.59 0.44
CA ASN A 43 5.46 -13.60 1.33
C ASN A 43 4.98 -15.02 0.99
N TYR A 44 3.72 -15.19 0.58
CA TYR A 44 3.21 -16.47 0.10
C TYR A 44 3.96 -16.96 -1.15
N LEU A 45 4.37 -16.03 -2.02
CA LEU A 45 5.16 -16.32 -3.22
C LEU A 45 6.67 -16.46 -2.95
N GLY A 46 7.12 -16.42 -1.70
CA GLY A 46 8.52 -16.54 -1.30
C GLY A 46 9.34 -15.27 -1.45
N ILE A 47 8.70 -14.11 -1.70
CA ILE A 47 9.35 -12.80 -1.76
C ILE A 47 9.22 -12.15 -0.38
N SER A 48 10.35 -11.95 0.31
CA SER A 48 10.35 -11.36 1.64
C SER A 48 9.82 -9.93 1.61
N ALA A 49 8.65 -9.71 2.19
CA ALA A 49 7.99 -8.41 2.25
C ALA A 49 7.52 -8.07 3.67
N ILE A 50 7.58 -6.79 4.00
CA ILE A 50 7.17 -6.26 5.30
C ILE A 50 6.24 -5.08 5.11
N TYR A 51 5.14 -5.06 5.86
CA TYR A 51 4.24 -3.93 5.98
C TYR A 51 4.76 -2.94 7.02
N GLN A 52 4.68 -1.66 6.72
CA GLN A 52 4.95 -0.59 7.66
C GLN A 52 3.82 0.43 7.65
N GLU A 53 3.14 0.59 8.79
CA GLU A 53 2.14 1.64 8.97
C GLU A 53 2.82 3.01 9.09
N LYS A 54 2.54 3.92 8.17
CA LYS A 54 3.08 5.29 8.14
C LYS A 54 2.04 6.35 8.52
N ASN A 55 0.76 5.98 8.51
CA ASN A 55 -0.35 6.82 8.93
C ASN A 55 -0.63 6.67 10.44
N TRP A 56 -1.53 7.51 11.00
CA TRP A 56 -1.91 7.51 12.41
C TRP A 56 -3.23 6.78 12.71
N SER A 57 -3.71 5.95 11.78
CA SER A 57 -4.98 5.23 11.95
C SER A 57 -4.95 4.17 13.06
N ASN A 58 -3.76 3.62 13.36
CA ASN A 58 -3.57 2.45 14.21
C ASN A 58 -4.35 1.21 13.73
N ASP A 59 -4.62 1.11 12.45
CA ASP A 59 -5.45 0.04 11.91
C ASP A 59 -4.76 -1.32 12.01
N LEU A 60 -3.44 -1.36 11.93
CA LEU A 60 -2.70 -2.60 12.17
C LEU A 60 -2.92 -3.13 13.59
N ARG A 61 -2.79 -2.28 14.62
CA ARG A 61 -3.01 -2.70 16.02
C ARG A 61 -4.45 -3.14 16.25
N LYS A 62 -5.44 -2.42 15.68
CA LYS A 62 -6.86 -2.79 15.77
C LYS A 62 -7.13 -4.13 15.11
N THR A 63 -6.54 -4.38 13.94
CA THR A 63 -6.69 -5.65 13.22
C THR A 63 -6.06 -6.79 14.00
N VAL A 64 -4.83 -6.61 14.46
CA VAL A 64 -4.10 -7.62 15.25
C VAL A 64 -4.83 -8.00 16.53
N ALA A 65 -5.45 -7.04 17.22
CA ALA A 65 -6.22 -7.29 18.44
C ALA A 65 -7.45 -8.20 18.23
N GLN A 66 -7.92 -8.34 17.00
CA GLN A 66 -9.06 -9.20 16.64
C GLN A 66 -8.63 -10.60 16.17
N LEU A 67 -7.35 -10.80 15.90
CA LEU A 67 -6.82 -12.06 15.38
C LEU A 67 -6.34 -12.98 16.50
N LYS A 68 -6.58 -14.28 16.34
CA LYS A 68 -5.98 -15.32 17.20
C LYS A 68 -4.61 -15.72 16.64
N HIS A 69 -3.70 -16.11 17.54
CA HIS A 69 -2.37 -16.60 17.16
C HIS A 69 -1.46 -15.58 16.47
N VAL A 70 -1.65 -14.29 16.76
CA VAL A 70 -0.66 -13.27 16.45
C VAL A 70 0.42 -13.29 17.53
N TRP A 71 1.65 -13.16 17.12
CA TRP A 71 2.75 -12.99 18.06
C TRP A 71 3.55 -11.73 17.70
N GLU A 72 4.12 -11.11 18.72
CA GLU A 72 4.90 -9.88 18.61
C GLU A 72 6.34 -10.15 19.02
N LYS A 73 7.29 -9.62 18.23
CA LYS A 73 8.70 -9.66 18.55
C LYS A 73 9.37 -8.38 18.05
N ASN A 74 10.11 -7.69 18.91
CA ASN A 74 10.83 -6.45 18.57
C ASN A 74 9.93 -5.39 17.93
N GLY A 75 8.71 -5.24 18.42
CA GLY A 75 7.74 -4.28 17.87
C GLY A 75 7.11 -4.65 16.53
N CYS A 76 7.37 -5.86 16.04
CA CYS A 76 6.80 -6.37 14.80
C CYS A 76 5.75 -7.42 15.09
N PHE A 77 4.63 -7.37 14.38
CA PHE A 77 3.56 -8.36 14.42
C PHE A 77 3.74 -9.41 13.33
N PHE A 78 3.52 -10.66 13.71
CA PHE A 78 3.61 -11.82 12.82
C PHE A 78 2.29 -12.59 12.85
N TYR A 79 1.72 -12.82 11.67
CA TYR A 79 0.51 -13.62 11.52
C TYR A 79 0.54 -14.36 10.18
N ARG A 80 0.65 -15.69 10.20
CA ARG A 80 0.79 -16.50 8.98
C ARG A 80 1.91 -15.95 8.07
N ASN A 81 1.57 -15.59 6.84
CA ASN A 81 2.49 -14.99 5.87
C ASN A 81 2.57 -13.46 5.95
N PHE A 82 2.00 -12.86 6.98
CA PHE A 82 2.04 -11.42 7.18
C PHE A 82 3.07 -11.04 8.24
N THR A 83 3.84 -10.01 7.93
CA THR A 83 4.78 -9.37 8.87
C THR A 83 4.56 -7.87 8.79
N GLY A 84 4.34 -7.21 9.93
CA GLY A 84 4.01 -5.80 9.93
C GLY A 84 4.48 -5.02 11.14
N PHE A 85 4.89 -3.79 10.90
CA PHE A 85 5.23 -2.81 11.91
C PHE A 85 4.11 -1.77 12.00
N PRO A 86 3.51 -1.58 13.18
CA PRO A 86 2.63 -0.45 13.44
C PRO A 86 3.45 0.85 13.45
N LYS A 87 2.79 1.99 13.31
CA LYS A 87 3.45 3.27 13.54
C LYS A 87 3.75 3.43 15.04
N TYR A 88 4.97 3.81 15.34
CA TYR A 88 5.42 4.17 16.69
C TYR A 88 5.63 5.67 16.79
N ASP A 89 5.51 6.20 17.99
CA ASP A 89 5.84 7.58 18.28
C ASP A 89 7.33 7.85 18.03
N SER A 90 7.66 9.08 17.71
CA SER A 90 9.03 9.51 17.49
C SER A 90 9.87 9.27 18.74
N GLY A 91 11.00 8.59 18.58
CA GLY A 91 11.95 8.27 19.67
C GLY A 91 12.05 6.79 20.00
N ILE A 92 11.20 5.93 19.41
CA ILE A 92 11.38 4.49 19.48
C ILE A 92 12.21 4.04 18.29
N GLU A 93 13.45 3.65 18.52
CA GLU A 93 14.27 3.00 17.50
C GLU A 93 13.79 1.56 17.32
N ILE A 94 13.19 1.28 16.17
CA ILE A 94 12.86 -0.08 15.77
C ILE A 94 13.99 -0.57 14.86
N PRO A 95 14.56 -1.75 15.12
CA PRO A 95 15.54 -2.32 14.22
C PRO A 95 14.99 -2.36 12.80
N GLU A 96 15.74 -1.83 11.85
CA GLU A 96 15.30 -1.81 10.47
C GLU A 96 15.11 -3.24 9.95
N PRO A 97 13.90 -3.61 9.54
CA PRO A 97 13.64 -4.99 9.15
C PRO A 97 14.38 -5.35 7.86
N VAL A 98 14.96 -6.53 7.82
CA VAL A 98 15.59 -7.05 6.61
C VAL A 98 14.51 -7.70 5.74
N ALA A 99 14.16 -7.05 4.64
CA ALA A 99 13.24 -7.59 3.64
C ALA A 99 13.64 -7.11 2.24
N GLN A 100 13.24 -7.85 1.23
CA GLN A 100 13.41 -7.46 -0.17
C GLN A 100 12.47 -6.30 -0.54
N ILE A 101 11.25 -6.32 0.02
CA ILE A 101 10.24 -5.31 -0.26
C ILE A 101 9.71 -4.72 1.04
N MET A 102 9.67 -3.38 1.10
CA MET A 102 8.98 -2.63 2.13
C MET A 102 7.70 -2.02 1.56
N VAL A 103 6.56 -2.36 2.14
CA VAL A 103 5.27 -1.78 1.78
C VAL A 103 4.88 -0.76 2.85
N ASN A 104 4.94 0.51 2.51
CA ASN A 104 4.59 1.64 3.38
C ASN A 104 3.14 2.05 3.15
N ASP A 105 2.31 1.90 4.16
CA ASP A 105 0.91 2.35 4.15
C ASP A 105 0.81 3.77 4.70
N TYR A 106 0.58 4.73 3.82
CA TYR A 106 0.38 6.14 4.18
C TYR A 106 -1.09 6.49 4.41
N GLY A 107 -2.02 5.56 4.16
CA GLY A 107 -3.45 5.89 4.21
C GLY A 107 -3.80 7.00 3.23
N CYS A 108 -4.54 8.02 3.70
CA CYS A 108 -4.91 9.18 2.88
C CYS A 108 -4.04 10.42 3.18
N ASP A 109 -3.19 10.35 4.19
CA ASP A 109 -2.35 11.46 4.64
C ASP A 109 -0.91 11.28 4.13
N PHE A 110 -0.69 11.68 2.90
CA PHE A 110 0.63 11.59 2.28
C PHE A 110 1.12 12.94 1.75
N SER A 111 2.43 13.09 1.69
CA SER A 111 3.10 14.25 1.09
C SER A 111 3.98 13.81 -0.09
N SER A 112 4.38 14.77 -0.93
CA SER A 112 5.31 14.49 -2.03
C SER A 112 6.63 13.91 -1.55
N SER A 113 7.13 14.36 -0.42
CA SER A 113 8.38 13.86 0.17
C SER A 113 8.29 12.39 0.58
N CYS A 114 7.13 11.95 1.09
CA CYS A 114 6.90 10.54 1.44
C CYS A 114 6.95 9.63 0.20
N LEU A 115 6.46 10.12 -0.94
CA LEU A 115 6.37 9.36 -2.19
C LEU A 115 7.65 9.43 -3.02
N ALA A 116 8.48 10.45 -2.81
CA ALA A 116 9.68 10.69 -3.60
C ALA A 116 10.67 9.51 -3.53
N THR A 117 10.75 8.85 -2.39
CA THR A 117 11.67 7.72 -2.11
C THR A 117 11.09 6.34 -2.48
N ALA A 118 9.81 6.26 -2.87
CA ALA A 118 9.19 4.99 -3.24
C ALA A 118 9.57 4.59 -4.69
N ASP A 119 9.92 3.33 -4.89
CA ASP A 119 10.15 2.77 -6.23
C ASP A 119 8.84 2.58 -6.99
N HIS A 120 7.78 2.22 -6.27
CA HIS A 120 6.42 2.08 -6.80
C HIS A 120 5.41 2.76 -5.90
N ILE A 121 4.35 3.30 -6.48
CA ILE A 121 3.24 3.92 -5.76
C ILE A 121 1.94 3.25 -6.19
N ILE A 122 1.23 2.69 -5.24
CA ILE A 122 -0.12 2.14 -5.46
C ILE A 122 -1.12 3.18 -4.94
N TYR A 123 -1.87 3.78 -5.85
CA TYR A 123 -2.95 4.69 -5.53
C TYR A 123 -4.27 3.94 -5.54
N VAL A 124 -4.86 3.82 -4.37
CA VAL A 124 -6.14 3.12 -4.17
C VAL A 124 -7.27 4.12 -4.24
N CYS A 125 -8.12 3.98 -5.24
CA CYS A 125 -9.35 4.73 -5.37
C CYS A 125 -10.53 3.76 -5.41
N GLY A 126 -11.72 4.25 -5.09
CA GLY A 126 -12.90 3.40 -5.10
C GLY A 126 -14.02 3.91 -4.23
N GLY A 127 -14.98 3.04 -4.02
CA GLY A 127 -16.16 3.35 -3.23
C GLY A 127 -17.30 3.92 -4.06
N ALA A 128 -18.14 4.69 -3.41
CA ALA A 128 -19.37 5.19 -3.99
C ALA A 128 -19.15 6.31 -5.03
N LEU A 129 -20.14 6.52 -5.87
CA LEU A 129 -20.13 7.53 -6.94
C LEU A 129 -19.76 8.94 -6.49
N TRP A 130 -20.08 9.30 -5.23
CA TRP A 130 -19.77 10.61 -4.65
C TRP A 130 -18.30 10.80 -4.27
N HIS A 131 -17.48 9.75 -4.26
CA HIS A 131 -16.04 9.84 -4.04
C HIS A 131 -15.24 10.05 -5.34
N ARG A 132 -15.91 10.16 -6.49
CA ARG A 132 -15.24 10.38 -7.79
C ARG A 132 -14.47 11.69 -7.85
N ASP A 133 -14.94 12.71 -7.12
CA ASP A 133 -14.33 14.05 -7.10
C ASP A 133 -13.21 14.20 -6.06
N ASP A 134 -13.00 13.21 -5.19
CA ASP A 134 -11.92 13.21 -4.21
C ASP A 134 -10.52 12.99 -4.84
N ALA A 135 -10.48 12.86 -6.15
CA ALA A 135 -9.25 12.70 -6.92
C ALA A 135 -8.39 13.99 -7.03
N LYS A 136 -8.49 14.92 -6.06
CA LYS A 136 -7.69 16.17 -6.05
C LYS A 136 -6.18 15.92 -6.07
N SER A 137 -5.73 14.80 -5.55
CA SER A 137 -4.34 14.38 -5.60
C SER A 137 -3.93 13.70 -6.92
N LYS A 138 -4.89 13.38 -7.80
CA LYS A 138 -4.67 12.65 -9.04
C LYS A 138 -3.69 13.35 -9.97
N ASP A 139 -3.97 14.61 -10.32
CA ASP A 139 -3.14 15.35 -11.28
C ASP A 139 -1.73 15.53 -10.73
N PHE A 140 -1.62 15.80 -9.43
CA PHE A 140 -0.35 15.84 -8.75
C PHE A 140 0.41 14.51 -8.84
N LEU A 141 -0.24 13.38 -8.59
CA LEU A 141 0.38 12.05 -8.65
C LEU A 141 0.81 11.69 -10.07
N LEU A 142 -0.04 11.94 -11.07
CA LEU A 142 0.27 11.66 -12.47
C LEU A 142 1.44 12.52 -12.97
N GLN A 143 1.46 13.82 -12.66
CA GLN A 143 2.51 14.73 -13.10
C GLN A 143 3.87 14.42 -12.49
N ASN A 144 3.90 14.03 -11.21
CA ASN A 144 5.16 13.87 -10.49
C ASN A 144 5.66 12.42 -10.45
N PHE A 145 4.77 11.43 -10.57
CA PHE A 145 5.09 10.02 -10.32
C PHE A 145 4.52 9.05 -11.37
N GLY A 146 4.02 9.55 -12.50
CA GLY A 146 3.26 8.75 -13.47
C GLY A 146 3.94 7.45 -13.91
N ASN A 147 5.26 7.44 -14.04
CA ASN A 147 6.04 6.25 -14.41
C ASN A 147 6.16 5.19 -13.31
N ARG A 148 5.83 5.53 -12.06
CA ARG A 148 5.88 4.66 -10.88
C ARG A 148 4.50 4.45 -10.26
N LEU A 149 3.47 5.06 -10.85
CA LEU A 149 2.11 5.07 -10.32
C LEU A 149 1.31 3.88 -10.88
N HIS A 150 0.72 3.11 -9.97
CA HIS A 150 -0.22 2.03 -10.26
C HIS A 150 -1.56 2.37 -9.61
N VAL A 151 -2.63 2.38 -10.40
CA VAL A 151 -3.97 2.73 -9.90
C VAL A 151 -4.77 1.46 -9.65
N VAL A 152 -5.32 1.34 -8.45
CA VAL A 152 -6.19 0.24 -8.05
C VAL A 152 -7.59 0.77 -7.75
N ALA A 153 -8.59 0.32 -8.50
CA ALA A 153 -9.99 0.60 -8.21
C ALA A 153 -10.53 -0.48 -7.27
N ASN A 154 -10.70 -0.13 -5.99
CA ASN A 154 -11.14 -1.03 -4.95
C ASN A 154 -12.57 -0.70 -4.49
N LEU A 155 -13.35 -1.72 -4.11
CA LEU A 155 -14.72 -1.56 -3.59
C LEU A 155 -15.64 -0.74 -4.53
N CYS A 156 -15.43 -0.83 -5.83
CA CYS A 156 -16.20 -0.10 -6.82
C CYS A 156 -17.00 -1.03 -7.76
N ASP A 157 -18.07 -0.51 -8.32
CA ASP A 157 -18.80 -1.19 -9.39
C ASP A 157 -18.07 -1.06 -10.73
N HIS A 158 -18.52 -1.82 -11.72
CA HIS A 158 -17.95 -1.83 -13.06
C HIS A 158 -17.94 -0.43 -13.73
N ASN A 159 -18.98 0.38 -13.54
CA ASN A 159 -19.06 1.71 -14.13
C ASN A 159 -18.05 2.68 -13.49
N SER A 160 -17.86 2.57 -12.19
CA SER A 160 -16.84 3.33 -11.46
C SER A 160 -15.43 2.93 -11.89
N ALA A 161 -15.17 1.64 -12.11
CA ALA A 161 -13.88 1.18 -12.62
C ALA A 161 -13.58 1.74 -14.02
N ILE A 162 -14.58 1.75 -14.93
CA ILE A 162 -14.44 2.38 -16.26
C ILE A 162 -14.18 3.88 -16.14
N TYR A 163 -14.87 4.57 -15.23
CA TYR A 163 -14.63 5.99 -14.97
C TYR A 163 -13.18 6.25 -14.54
N PHE A 164 -12.66 5.48 -13.59
CA PHE A 164 -11.26 5.62 -13.15
C PHE A 164 -10.28 5.32 -14.28
N ALA A 165 -10.49 4.27 -15.06
CA ALA A 165 -9.62 3.94 -16.19
C ALA A 165 -9.52 5.09 -17.20
N ARG A 166 -10.66 5.72 -17.53
CA ARG A 166 -10.68 6.90 -18.42
C ARG A 166 -10.02 8.12 -17.79
N THR A 167 -10.24 8.31 -16.49
CA THR A 167 -9.75 9.46 -15.74
C THR A 167 -8.23 9.45 -15.58
N PHE A 168 -7.62 8.29 -15.38
CA PHE A 168 -6.17 8.19 -15.19
C PHE A 168 -5.40 8.00 -16.49
N SER A 169 -6.06 7.71 -17.62
CA SER A 169 -5.39 7.42 -18.89
C SER A 169 -4.28 6.35 -18.76
N GLN A 170 -4.43 5.47 -17.78
CA GLN A 170 -3.50 4.39 -17.44
C GLN A 170 -4.30 3.12 -17.15
N PRO A 171 -3.68 1.94 -17.20
CA PRO A 171 -4.31 0.73 -16.72
C PRO A 171 -4.77 0.91 -15.26
N VAL A 172 -6.04 0.61 -15.00
CA VAL A 172 -6.62 0.56 -13.66
C VAL A 172 -6.97 -0.88 -13.37
N TYR A 173 -6.56 -1.35 -12.22
CA TYR A 173 -6.67 -2.74 -11.80
C TYR A 173 -7.73 -2.94 -10.75
#